data_aa1d112e44acce1adf0965982bcf728c
#
_entry.id   aa1d112e44acce1adf0965982bcf728c
#
_cell.length_a   1.000
_cell.length_b   1.000
_cell.length_c   1.000
_cell.angle_alpha   90.00
_cell.angle_beta   90.00
_cell.angle_gamma   90.00
#
_symmetry.space_group_name_H-M   'P 1'
#
loop_
_entity.id
_entity.type
_entity.pdbx_description
1 polymer ?
#
loop_
_entity_poly.entity_id
_entity_poly.type
_entity_poly.pdbx_seq_one_letter_code
_entity_poly.pdbx_strand_id
1 'polypeptide(L)'
;MSSRRTALLATLLALGAAAQPAAAASGLASPAKKEIAMRLVSSAENSSLNWRAQYRYIEDIHDGRGYTAGIIGFCSGTGDVLEVVQSYTRARPGNGLARFIRALKRVNGSDSHAGLGRKFVKAWRRAARKPAFRRAQDNERDRVYFRPSVALAKADGLQSLGQFAYYDAAVVHGFDGMRGVRDRALARAQTPAAGGDERAYLEAFLDERVVEMRKEAAHEDVTRIETAQRRFLREGNLDLALPLRWAVYGDNYSIVR
;
A
#
# COMPACT_ATOMS: atom_id res chain seq x y z
N MET A 1 -74.66 37.16 -19.45
CA MET A 1 -73.72 36.07 -19.84
C MET A 1 -72.40 36.40 -19.22
N SER A 2 -72.06 35.75 -18.12
CA SER A 2 -70.90 36.02 -17.29
C SER A 2 -69.87 34.93 -17.51
N SER A 3 -68.70 35.30 -18.04
CA SER A 3 -67.57 34.39 -18.28
C SER A 3 -66.63 34.42 -17.07
N ARG A 4 -66.58 33.33 -16.32
CA ARG A 4 -65.64 33.14 -15.23
C ARG A 4 -64.27 32.62 -15.79
N ARG A 5 -63.21 33.38 -15.62
CA ARG A 5 -61.85 32.97 -15.90
C ARG A 5 -61.24 32.28 -14.64
N THR A 6 -61.00 31.00 -14.76
CA THR A 6 -60.33 30.20 -13.74
C THR A 6 -58.80 30.37 -13.89
N ALA A 7 -58.11 30.91 -12.87
CA ALA A 7 -56.66 30.99 -12.82
C ALA A 7 -56.09 29.71 -12.21
N LEU A 8 -55.30 28.97 -12.96
CA LEU A 8 -54.47 27.86 -12.43
C LEU A 8 -53.20 28.44 -11.79
N LEU A 9 -53.06 28.26 -10.49
CA LEU A 9 -51.79 28.44 -9.81
C LEU A 9 -50.91 27.21 -10.02
N ALA A 10 -49.80 27.34 -10.71
CA ALA A 10 -48.77 26.33 -10.80
C ALA A 10 -47.76 26.50 -9.64
N THR A 11 -47.81 25.56 -8.70
CA THR A 11 -46.83 25.51 -7.57
C THR A 11 -45.59 24.81 -8.05
N LEU A 12 -44.45 25.54 -8.22
CA LEU A 12 -43.14 24.96 -8.45
C LEU A 12 -42.63 24.38 -7.12
N LEU A 13 -42.54 23.06 -7.01
CA LEU A 13 -41.76 22.39 -5.96
C LEU A 13 -40.28 22.45 -6.37
N ALA A 14 -39.49 23.27 -5.69
CA ALA A 14 -38.03 23.23 -5.75
C ALA A 14 -37.53 22.00 -4.97
N LEU A 15 -37.13 20.94 -5.67
CA LEU A 15 -36.33 19.84 -5.06
C LEU A 15 -34.97 20.39 -4.72
N GLY A 16 -34.74 20.70 -3.44
CA GLY A 16 -33.42 20.94 -2.87
C GLY A 16 -32.62 19.64 -2.90
N ALA A 17 -31.65 19.51 -3.80
CA ALA A 17 -30.67 18.46 -3.76
C ALA A 17 -29.77 18.69 -2.51
N ALA A 18 -30.06 17.98 -1.41
CA ALA A 18 -29.16 17.90 -0.27
C ALA A 18 -27.87 17.23 -0.74
N ALA A 19 -26.76 17.99 -0.76
CA ALA A 19 -25.43 17.44 -0.98
C ALA A 19 -25.18 16.40 0.13
N GLN A 20 -25.15 15.13 -0.24
CA GLN A 20 -24.74 14.08 0.68
C GLN A 20 -23.29 14.37 1.12
N PRO A 21 -23.01 14.37 2.44
CA PRO A 21 -21.63 14.49 2.89
C PRO A 21 -20.83 13.34 2.26
N ALA A 22 -19.69 13.66 1.63
CA ALA A 22 -18.78 12.66 1.10
C ALA A 22 -18.51 11.65 2.22
N ALA A 23 -18.94 10.39 2.03
CA ALA A 23 -18.72 9.34 3.02
C ALA A 23 -17.25 9.31 3.37
N ALA A 24 -16.91 9.55 4.64
CA ALA A 24 -15.55 9.50 5.11
C ALA A 24 -14.94 8.17 4.66
N ALA A 25 -13.73 8.22 4.06
CA ALA A 25 -13.09 7.04 3.51
C ALA A 25 -13.07 5.94 4.59
N SER A 26 -13.95 4.93 4.43
CA SER A 26 -14.07 3.82 5.37
C SER A 26 -12.98 2.78 5.10
N GLY A 27 -12.59 2.03 6.13
CA GLY A 27 -11.58 1.00 6.05
C GLY A 27 -10.15 1.56 5.95
N LEU A 28 -9.25 0.80 5.34
CA LEU A 28 -7.80 1.07 5.33
C LEU A 28 -7.42 2.39 4.64
N ALA A 29 -8.26 2.92 3.77
CA ALA A 29 -8.05 4.19 3.08
C ALA A 29 -8.24 5.43 3.98
N SER A 30 -8.85 5.30 5.16
CA SER A 30 -8.92 6.40 6.12
C SER A 30 -7.51 6.79 6.62
N PRO A 31 -7.25 8.08 6.91
CA PRO A 31 -5.90 8.51 7.32
C PRO A 31 -5.36 7.74 8.54
N ALA A 32 -6.20 7.48 9.54
CA ALA A 32 -5.79 6.75 10.74
C ALA A 32 -5.43 5.28 10.44
N LYS A 33 -6.27 4.57 9.68
CA LYS A 33 -6.01 3.17 9.32
C LYS A 33 -4.82 3.04 8.35
N LYS A 34 -4.67 3.99 7.43
CA LYS A 34 -3.50 4.03 6.55
C LYS A 34 -2.21 4.21 7.33
N GLU A 35 -2.19 5.08 8.36
CA GLU A 35 -1.03 5.22 9.25
C GLU A 35 -0.70 3.90 9.97
N ILE A 36 -1.71 3.18 10.44
CA ILE A 36 -1.53 1.84 11.03
C ILE A 36 -0.90 0.90 10.00
N ALA A 37 -1.44 0.84 8.79
CA ALA A 37 -0.90 0.00 7.72
C ALA A 37 0.56 0.31 7.40
N MET A 38 0.94 1.60 7.35
CA MET A 38 2.34 2.02 7.12
C MET A 38 3.26 1.53 8.25
N ARG A 39 2.83 1.60 9.50
CA ARG A 39 3.61 1.11 10.64
C ARG A 39 3.74 -0.42 10.65
N LEU A 40 2.66 -1.14 10.32
CA LEU A 40 2.67 -2.59 10.22
C LEU A 40 3.64 -3.06 9.14
N VAL A 41 3.56 -2.51 7.92
CA VAL A 41 4.53 -2.81 6.84
C VAL A 41 5.95 -2.48 7.28
N SER A 42 6.18 -1.30 7.87
CA SER A 42 7.52 -0.87 8.27
C SER A 42 8.14 -1.71 9.38
N SER A 43 7.33 -2.31 10.28
CA SER A 43 7.84 -3.26 11.26
C SER A 43 8.42 -4.51 10.60
N ALA A 44 7.86 -4.95 9.48
CA ALA A 44 8.33 -6.12 8.74
C ALA A 44 9.45 -5.80 7.72
N GLU A 45 9.40 -4.62 7.09
CA GLU A 45 10.41 -4.24 6.08
C GLU A 45 11.66 -3.60 6.69
N ASN A 46 11.53 -2.95 7.85
CA ASN A 46 12.56 -2.06 8.39
C ASN A 46 12.81 -2.24 9.90
N SER A 47 12.22 -3.24 10.53
CA SER A 47 12.28 -3.45 12.00
C SER A 47 12.02 -2.16 12.79
N SER A 48 11.06 -1.34 12.34
CA SER A 48 10.78 -0.02 12.92
C SER A 48 9.36 0.44 12.66
N LEU A 49 8.72 1.08 13.64
CA LEU A 49 7.46 1.80 13.44
C LEU A 49 7.63 3.19 12.83
N ASN A 50 8.85 3.72 12.78
CA ASN A 50 9.15 5.02 12.17
C ASN A 50 9.36 4.90 10.66
N TRP A 51 8.29 4.54 9.94
CA TRP A 51 8.33 4.37 8.49
C TRP A 51 8.78 5.64 7.74
N ARG A 52 8.57 6.83 8.34
CA ARG A 52 8.99 8.11 7.73
C ARG A 52 10.51 8.29 7.70
N ALA A 53 11.26 7.61 8.57
CA ALA A 53 12.72 7.60 8.51
C ALA A 53 13.22 6.96 7.21
N GLN A 54 12.44 6.07 6.63
CA GLN A 54 12.80 5.28 5.44
C GLN A 54 12.79 6.08 4.13
N TYR A 55 12.19 7.28 4.07
CA TYR A 55 12.33 8.13 2.89
C TYR A 55 13.77 8.33 2.43
N ARG A 56 14.74 8.31 3.35
CA ARG A 56 16.17 8.50 3.07
C ARG A 56 16.95 7.20 2.85
N TYR A 57 16.33 6.04 3.14
CA TYR A 57 16.98 4.75 2.98
C TYR A 57 17.37 4.55 1.51
N ILE A 58 18.58 4.07 1.29
CA ILE A 58 19.11 3.61 0.01
C ILE A 58 20.37 2.79 0.26
N GLU A 59 20.36 1.54 -0.21
CA GLU A 59 21.43 0.57 -0.04
C GLU A 59 21.37 -0.47 -1.16
N ASP A 60 22.48 -1.10 -1.51
CA ASP A 60 22.50 -2.36 -2.25
C ASP A 60 22.52 -3.50 -1.22
N ILE A 61 21.45 -4.27 -1.17
CA ILE A 61 21.30 -5.44 -0.29
C ILE A 61 21.73 -6.75 -0.97
N HIS A 62 22.30 -6.67 -2.17
CA HIS A 62 22.83 -7.78 -2.95
C HIS A 62 21.79 -8.86 -3.29
N ASP A 63 20.55 -8.46 -3.54
CA ASP A 63 19.44 -9.34 -3.90
C ASP A 63 19.19 -9.43 -5.44
N GLY A 64 20.13 -8.92 -6.24
CA GLY A 64 20.05 -8.93 -7.70
C GLY A 64 19.17 -7.85 -8.31
N ARG A 65 18.61 -6.91 -7.49
CA ARG A 65 17.71 -5.83 -7.93
C ARG A 65 18.34 -4.44 -7.90
N GLY A 66 19.67 -4.36 -7.68
CA GLY A 66 20.43 -3.13 -7.58
C GLY A 66 20.17 -2.37 -6.27
N TYR A 67 20.05 -1.03 -6.32
CA TYR A 67 19.73 -0.27 -5.11
C TYR A 67 18.30 -0.51 -4.68
N THR A 68 18.11 -0.83 -3.39
CA THR A 68 16.84 -0.82 -2.68
C THR A 68 16.71 0.50 -1.90
N ALA A 69 15.62 1.24 -2.06
CA ALA A 69 15.52 2.61 -1.57
C ALA A 69 14.09 3.00 -1.13
N GLY A 70 14.01 3.94 -0.17
CA GLY A 70 12.74 4.57 0.23
C GLY A 70 11.86 3.73 1.14
N ILE A 71 10.60 4.18 1.25
CA ILE A 71 9.64 3.75 2.29
C ILE A 71 9.12 2.31 2.16
N ILE A 72 9.29 1.66 1.03
CA ILE A 72 8.84 0.28 0.76
C ILE A 72 9.89 -0.51 -0.04
N GLY A 73 11.15 -0.06 -0.08
CA GLY A 73 12.19 -0.79 -0.81
C GLY A 73 12.06 -0.71 -2.33
N PHE A 74 11.80 0.47 -2.90
CA PHE A 74 11.85 0.69 -4.35
C PHE A 74 13.20 0.22 -4.92
N CYS A 75 13.20 -0.61 -5.96
CA CYS A 75 14.42 -1.14 -6.55
C CYS A 75 14.81 -0.42 -7.84
N SER A 76 16.13 -0.20 -8.03
CA SER A 76 16.62 0.43 -9.27
C SER A 76 16.55 -0.50 -10.48
N GLY A 77 16.68 -1.79 -10.25
CA GLY A 77 16.61 -2.81 -11.30
C GLY A 77 15.19 -3.15 -11.75
N THR A 78 14.17 -2.86 -10.93
CA THR A 78 12.75 -3.11 -11.27
C THR A 78 12.03 -1.90 -11.85
N GLY A 79 12.72 -0.75 -11.95
CA GLY A 79 12.17 0.49 -12.49
C GLY A 79 11.48 1.39 -11.45
N ASP A 80 11.21 0.91 -10.25
CA ASP A 80 10.48 1.67 -9.22
C ASP A 80 11.18 2.98 -8.83
N VAL A 81 12.51 2.92 -8.63
CA VAL A 81 13.33 4.10 -8.34
C VAL A 81 13.27 5.10 -9.49
N LEU A 82 13.27 4.62 -10.74
CA LEU A 82 13.12 5.48 -11.92
C LEU A 82 11.79 6.23 -11.89
N GLU A 83 10.68 5.54 -11.61
CA GLU A 83 9.35 6.14 -11.56
C GLU A 83 9.24 7.19 -10.44
N VAL A 84 9.76 6.90 -9.25
CA VAL A 84 9.84 7.89 -8.15
C VAL A 84 10.62 9.14 -8.58
N VAL A 85 11.80 8.97 -9.21
CA VAL A 85 12.65 10.10 -9.63
C VAL A 85 12.00 10.89 -10.78
N GLN A 86 11.33 10.22 -11.71
CA GLN A 86 10.58 10.89 -12.77
C GLN A 86 9.38 11.68 -12.22
N SER A 87 8.61 11.07 -11.31
CA SER A 87 7.48 11.73 -10.65
C SER A 87 7.94 12.98 -9.88
N TYR A 88 9.04 12.86 -9.13
CA TYR A 88 9.64 14.00 -8.45
C TYR A 88 10.12 15.08 -9.43
N THR A 89 10.72 14.69 -10.56
CA THR A 89 11.23 15.62 -11.55
C THR A 89 10.11 16.36 -12.29
N ARG A 90 8.99 15.70 -12.56
CA ARG A 90 7.79 16.38 -13.09
C ARG A 90 7.28 17.45 -12.11
N ALA A 91 7.26 17.15 -10.81
CA ALA A 91 6.81 18.09 -9.79
C ALA A 91 7.82 19.19 -9.45
N ARG A 92 9.11 18.96 -9.69
CA ARG A 92 10.23 19.89 -9.41
C ARG A 92 11.32 19.75 -10.48
N PRO A 93 11.16 20.36 -11.64
CA PRO A 93 12.20 20.40 -12.66
C PRO A 93 13.52 20.97 -12.10
N GLY A 94 14.66 20.48 -12.56
CA GLY A 94 15.98 20.90 -12.08
C GLY A 94 16.40 20.37 -10.71
N ASN A 95 15.63 19.44 -10.11
CA ASN A 95 16.06 18.77 -8.86
C ASN A 95 17.33 17.94 -9.06
N GLY A 96 18.08 17.71 -7.97
CA GLY A 96 19.39 17.03 -8.02
C GLY A 96 19.37 15.57 -8.45
N LEU A 97 18.18 14.90 -8.50
CA LEU A 97 18.02 13.54 -8.98
C LEU A 97 17.75 13.46 -10.49
N ALA A 98 17.25 14.53 -11.11
CA ALA A 98 16.88 14.56 -12.53
C ALA A 98 18.03 14.10 -13.46
N ARG A 99 19.27 14.47 -13.14
CA ARG A 99 20.47 14.08 -13.91
C ARG A 99 20.74 12.58 -13.97
N PHE A 100 20.15 11.80 -13.04
CA PHE A 100 20.35 10.35 -12.96
C PHE A 100 19.28 9.55 -13.73
N ILE A 101 18.25 10.19 -14.30
CA ILE A 101 17.18 9.52 -15.03
C ILE A 101 17.73 8.65 -16.18
N ARG A 102 18.73 9.16 -16.92
CA ARG A 102 19.36 8.38 -18.03
C ARG A 102 20.06 7.13 -17.50
N ALA A 103 20.77 7.24 -16.36
CA ALA A 103 21.43 6.09 -15.74
C ALA A 103 20.39 5.08 -15.20
N LEU A 104 19.35 5.54 -14.51
CA LEU A 104 18.26 4.69 -14.02
C LEU A 104 17.55 3.93 -15.16
N LYS A 105 17.33 4.57 -16.29
CA LYS A 105 16.77 3.88 -17.48
C LYS A 105 17.69 2.77 -18.00
N ARG A 106 19.01 2.96 -17.96
CA ARG A 106 19.97 1.96 -18.46
C ARG A 106 20.09 0.74 -17.55
N VAL A 107 19.98 0.93 -16.25
CA VAL A 107 20.13 -0.17 -15.26
C VAL A 107 18.82 -0.91 -14.99
N ASN A 108 17.70 -0.40 -15.51
CA ASN A 108 16.41 -1.07 -15.39
C ASN A 108 16.50 -2.46 -16.04
N GLY A 109 16.03 -3.50 -15.34
CA GLY A 109 16.16 -4.90 -15.74
C GLY A 109 17.47 -5.55 -15.30
N SER A 110 18.30 -4.88 -14.46
CA SER A 110 19.58 -5.43 -13.96
C SER A 110 19.90 -4.96 -12.55
N ASP A 111 20.89 -5.58 -11.92
CA ASP A 111 21.47 -5.16 -10.62
C ASP A 111 22.56 -4.09 -10.75
N SER A 112 22.84 -3.63 -11.97
CA SER A 112 23.93 -2.69 -12.26
C SER A 112 23.76 -1.34 -11.56
N HIS A 113 24.87 -0.78 -11.09
CA HIS A 113 24.98 0.59 -10.55
C HIS A 113 25.60 1.58 -11.54
N ALA A 114 25.72 1.23 -12.81
CA ALA A 114 26.39 2.07 -13.81
C ALA A 114 25.79 3.49 -13.88
N GLY A 115 26.58 4.47 -13.44
CA GLY A 115 26.19 5.88 -13.39
C GLY A 115 25.38 6.29 -12.14
N LEU A 116 25.16 5.39 -11.18
CA LEU A 116 24.41 5.65 -9.96
C LEU A 116 25.26 5.83 -8.69
N GLY A 117 26.49 5.48 -8.62
CA GLY A 117 27.42 5.50 -7.47
C GLY A 117 27.13 6.51 -6.32
N ARG A 118 28.12 6.80 -5.50
CA ARG A 118 27.99 7.65 -4.28
C ARG A 118 27.25 8.99 -4.52
N LYS A 119 27.36 9.58 -5.72
CA LYS A 119 26.68 10.86 -6.03
C LYS A 119 25.16 10.71 -6.08
N PHE A 120 24.66 9.58 -6.60
CA PHE A 120 23.24 9.24 -6.59
C PHE A 120 22.72 9.03 -5.18
N VAL A 121 23.40 8.19 -4.38
CA VAL A 121 23.06 7.92 -2.98
C VAL A 121 22.97 9.23 -2.17
N LYS A 122 23.96 10.13 -2.31
CA LYS A 122 23.94 11.46 -1.66
C LYS A 122 22.77 12.32 -2.13
N ALA A 123 22.47 12.29 -3.44
CA ALA A 123 21.33 13.06 -4.00
C ALA A 123 19.98 12.55 -3.49
N TRP A 124 19.79 11.21 -3.40
CA TRP A 124 18.60 10.59 -2.83
C TRP A 124 18.40 11.03 -1.38
N ARG A 125 19.40 10.84 -0.52
CA ARG A 125 19.35 11.21 0.89
C ARG A 125 19.10 12.70 1.11
N ARG A 126 19.59 13.57 0.23
CA ARG A 126 19.31 15.01 0.25
C ARG A 126 17.87 15.32 -0.18
N ALA A 127 17.39 14.67 -1.24
CA ALA A 127 16.03 14.83 -1.73
C ALA A 127 15.00 14.37 -0.68
N ALA A 128 15.27 13.32 0.09
CA ALA A 128 14.41 12.81 1.17
C ALA A 128 14.06 13.85 2.25
N ARG A 129 14.81 14.95 2.36
CA ARG A 129 14.48 16.08 3.22
C ARG A 129 13.40 17.00 2.64
N LYS A 130 13.09 16.85 1.34
CA LYS A 130 12.14 17.73 0.63
C LYS A 130 10.74 17.13 0.60
N PRO A 131 9.70 17.87 1.03
CA PRO A 131 8.33 17.37 1.03
C PRO A 131 7.87 16.85 -0.35
N ALA A 132 8.27 17.52 -1.43
CA ALA A 132 7.89 17.10 -2.79
C ALA A 132 8.46 15.72 -3.17
N PHE A 133 9.67 15.37 -2.70
CA PHE A 133 10.24 14.05 -2.94
C PHE A 133 9.59 12.96 -2.08
N ARG A 134 9.25 13.27 -0.82
CA ARG A 134 8.47 12.37 0.04
C ARG A 134 7.11 12.07 -0.60
N ARG A 135 6.40 13.11 -1.08
CA ARG A 135 5.14 12.92 -1.82
C ARG A 135 5.31 12.07 -3.08
N ALA A 136 6.43 12.18 -3.79
CA ALA A 136 6.67 11.33 -4.96
C ALA A 136 6.78 9.84 -4.56
N GLN A 137 7.45 9.52 -3.46
CA GLN A 137 7.51 8.15 -2.92
C GLN A 137 6.14 7.68 -2.43
N ASP A 138 5.39 8.52 -1.70
CA ASP A 138 4.03 8.19 -1.24
C ASP A 138 3.09 7.91 -2.41
N ASN A 139 3.13 8.75 -3.45
CA ASN A 139 2.28 8.61 -4.63
C ASN A 139 2.60 7.33 -5.41
N GLU A 140 3.88 6.95 -5.51
CA GLU A 140 4.30 5.75 -6.21
C GLU A 140 3.87 4.49 -5.44
N ARG A 141 4.13 4.42 -4.11
CA ARG A 141 3.60 3.36 -3.26
C ARG A 141 2.08 3.23 -3.40
N ASP A 142 1.38 4.36 -3.37
CA ASP A 142 -0.08 4.36 -3.44
C ASP A 142 -0.59 3.93 -4.82
N ARG A 143 0.11 4.31 -5.88
CA ARG A 143 -0.27 3.98 -7.25
C ARG A 143 -0.10 2.50 -7.55
N VAL A 144 1.04 1.94 -7.15
CA VAL A 144 1.44 0.58 -7.52
C VAL A 144 0.86 -0.46 -6.57
N TYR A 145 0.87 -0.18 -5.26
CA TYR A 145 0.59 -1.19 -4.24
C TYR A 145 -0.68 -0.90 -3.45
N PHE A 146 -0.81 0.30 -2.85
CA PHE A 146 -1.87 0.56 -1.87
C PHE A 146 -3.26 0.66 -2.51
N ARG A 147 -3.43 1.55 -3.48
CA ARG A 147 -4.76 1.79 -4.08
C ARG A 147 -5.34 0.57 -4.79
N PRO A 148 -4.61 -0.13 -5.68
CA PRO A 148 -5.17 -1.29 -6.36
C PRO A 148 -5.51 -2.42 -5.38
N SER A 149 -4.67 -2.69 -4.37
CA SER A 149 -4.92 -3.73 -3.37
C SER A 149 -6.14 -3.43 -2.51
N VAL A 150 -6.25 -2.18 -2.02
CA VAL A 150 -7.40 -1.75 -1.21
C VAL A 150 -8.68 -1.74 -2.02
N ALA A 151 -8.63 -1.33 -3.29
CA ALA A 151 -9.81 -1.36 -4.17
C ALA A 151 -10.30 -2.79 -4.42
N LEU A 152 -9.38 -3.72 -4.70
CA LEU A 152 -9.72 -5.13 -4.89
C LEU A 152 -10.27 -5.77 -3.60
N ALA A 153 -9.63 -5.52 -2.46
CA ALA A 153 -10.10 -6.03 -1.17
C ALA A 153 -11.51 -5.51 -0.80
N LYS A 154 -11.80 -4.24 -1.12
CA LYS A 154 -13.15 -3.68 -0.95
C LYS A 154 -14.17 -4.33 -1.89
N ALA A 155 -13.80 -4.60 -3.13
CA ALA A 155 -14.67 -5.32 -4.08
C ALA A 155 -14.96 -6.75 -3.59
N ASP A 156 -14.03 -7.38 -2.88
CA ASP A 156 -14.21 -8.68 -2.23
C ASP A 156 -15.02 -8.58 -0.90
N GLY A 157 -15.39 -7.39 -0.46
CA GLY A 157 -16.17 -7.16 0.76
C GLY A 157 -15.36 -7.18 2.05
N LEU A 158 -14.02 -7.09 1.97
CA LEU A 158 -13.12 -7.23 3.11
C LEU A 158 -13.02 -5.95 3.95
N GLN A 159 -12.96 -6.10 5.26
CA GLN A 159 -12.71 -5.04 6.23
C GLN A 159 -11.23 -4.63 6.25
N SER A 160 -10.85 -3.77 7.21
CA SER A 160 -9.51 -3.17 7.27
C SER A 160 -8.38 -4.18 7.32
N LEU A 161 -8.54 -5.29 8.04
CA LEU A 161 -7.53 -6.35 8.14
C LEU A 161 -7.32 -7.04 6.77
N GLY A 162 -8.39 -7.39 6.08
CA GLY A 162 -8.30 -8.02 4.76
C GLY A 162 -7.72 -7.06 3.71
N GLN A 163 -8.11 -5.77 3.76
CA GLN A 163 -7.52 -4.72 2.93
C GLN A 163 -6.02 -4.57 3.20
N PHE A 164 -5.60 -4.66 4.47
CA PHE A 164 -4.19 -4.66 4.85
C PHE A 164 -3.46 -5.92 4.38
N ALA A 165 -4.06 -7.09 4.50
CA ALA A 165 -3.46 -8.34 4.06
C ALA A 165 -3.15 -8.33 2.55
N TYR A 166 -4.05 -7.78 1.73
CA TYR A 166 -3.81 -7.61 0.29
C TYR A 166 -2.70 -6.59 0.01
N TYR A 167 -2.74 -5.44 0.68
CA TYR A 167 -1.72 -4.42 0.52
C TYR A 167 -0.32 -4.93 0.92
N ASP A 168 -0.20 -5.58 2.07
CA ASP A 168 1.05 -6.14 2.56
C ASP A 168 1.57 -7.27 1.66
N ALA A 169 0.68 -8.11 1.11
CA ALA A 169 1.05 -9.12 0.12
C ALA A 169 1.55 -8.48 -1.18
N ALA A 170 0.91 -7.40 -1.64
CA ALA A 170 1.35 -6.68 -2.82
C ALA A 170 2.71 -5.98 -2.64
N VAL A 171 3.03 -5.51 -1.44
CA VAL A 171 4.37 -4.95 -1.14
C VAL A 171 5.45 -6.02 -1.30
N VAL A 172 5.19 -7.27 -0.86
CA VAL A 172 6.17 -8.38 -0.91
C VAL A 172 6.27 -9.01 -2.30
N HIS A 173 5.12 -9.36 -2.87
CA HIS A 173 5.04 -10.20 -4.08
C HIS A 173 4.67 -9.43 -5.36
N GLY A 174 4.53 -8.10 -5.27
CA GLY A 174 3.89 -7.31 -6.32
C GLY A 174 2.38 -7.50 -6.36
N PHE A 175 1.68 -6.61 -7.09
CA PHE A 175 0.21 -6.68 -7.18
C PHE A 175 -0.27 -7.96 -7.87
N ASP A 176 0.41 -8.43 -8.92
CA ASP A 176 0.05 -9.67 -9.62
C ASP A 176 0.34 -10.91 -8.77
N GLY A 177 1.44 -10.94 -8.01
CA GLY A 177 1.72 -12.02 -7.06
C GLY A 177 0.66 -12.11 -5.97
N MET A 178 0.23 -10.97 -5.41
CA MET A 178 -0.90 -10.93 -4.47
C MET A 178 -2.18 -11.46 -5.11
N ARG A 179 -2.48 -11.11 -6.38
CA ARG A 179 -3.63 -11.67 -7.11
C ARG A 179 -3.55 -13.19 -7.24
N GLY A 180 -2.38 -13.74 -7.56
CA GLY A 180 -2.17 -15.17 -7.61
C GLY A 180 -2.45 -15.87 -6.27
N VAL A 181 -2.04 -15.26 -5.14
CA VAL A 181 -2.40 -15.74 -3.79
C VAL A 181 -3.92 -15.71 -3.59
N ARG A 182 -4.58 -14.59 -3.95
CA ARG A 182 -6.03 -14.44 -3.89
C ARG A 182 -6.77 -15.51 -4.70
N ASP A 183 -6.35 -15.76 -5.91
CA ASP A 183 -7.01 -16.73 -6.80
C ASP A 183 -6.95 -18.14 -6.22
N ARG A 184 -5.83 -18.54 -5.61
CA ARG A 184 -5.72 -19.82 -4.89
C ARG A 184 -6.60 -19.85 -3.63
N ALA A 185 -6.70 -18.75 -2.89
CA ALA A 185 -7.59 -18.66 -1.74
C ALA A 185 -9.07 -18.78 -2.14
N LEU A 186 -9.48 -18.18 -3.27
CA LEU A 186 -10.84 -18.29 -3.81
C LEU A 186 -11.23 -19.75 -4.17
N ALA A 187 -10.29 -20.60 -4.51
CA ALA A 187 -10.55 -22.03 -4.75
C ALA A 187 -10.90 -22.78 -3.45
N ARG A 188 -10.63 -22.18 -2.28
CA ARG A 188 -10.81 -22.78 -0.94
C ARG A 188 -11.95 -22.15 -0.14
N ALA A 189 -12.18 -20.84 -0.30
CA ALA A 189 -13.20 -20.10 0.43
C ALA A 189 -13.74 -18.92 -0.40
N GLN A 190 -15.04 -18.64 -0.29
CA GLN A 190 -15.67 -17.50 -0.94
C GLN A 190 -15.40 -16.22 -0.15
N THR A 191 -15.28 -15.09 -0.87
CA THR A 191 -15.20 -13.76 -0.26
C THR A 191 -16.57 -13.34 0.32
N PRO A 192 -16.61 -12.36 1.25
CA PRO A 192 -17.86 -11.78 1.73
C PRO A 192 -18.76 -11.25 0.61
N ALA A 193 -18.20 -10.62 -0.41
CA ALA A 193 -18.96 -10.14 -1.57
C ALA A 193 -19.62 -11.28 -2.36
N ALA A 194 -19.10 -12.49 -2.27
CA ALA A 194 -19.68 -13.71 -2.87
C ALA A 194 -20.53 -14.52 -1.86
N GLY A 195 -20.83 -13.95 -0.68
CA GLY A 195 -21.65 -14.61 0.36
C GLY A 195 -20.85 -15.47 1.35
N GLY A 196 -19.52 -15.47 1.28
CA GLY A 196 -18.64 -16.21 2.18
C GLY A 196 -18.40 -15.53 3.52
N ASP A 197 -17.80 -16.24 4.46
CA ASP A 197 -17.34 -15.71 5.74
C ASP A 197 -15.94 -15.08 5.60
N GLU A 198 -15.77 -13.84 6.07
CA GLU A 198 -14.51 -13.10 5.93
C GLU A 198 -13.35 -13.79 6.67
N ARG A 199 -13.60 -14.40 7.84
CA ARG A 199 -12.55 -15.05 8.61
C ARG A 199 -12.09 -16.32 7.91
N ALA A 200 -13.01 -17.13 7.41
CA ALA A 200 -12.69 -18.34 6.65
C ALA A 200 -11.90 -18.00 5.37
N TYR A 201 -12.32 -16.93 4.67
CA TYR A 201 -11.60 -16.46 3.48
C TYR A 201 -10.18 -15.96 3.82
N LEU A 202 -10.05 -15.16 4.88
CA LEU A 202 -8.74 -14.63 5.29
C LEU A 202 -7.80 -15.73 5.79
N GLU A 203 -8.29 -16.76 6.48
CA GLU A 203 -7.46 -17.93 6.81
C GLU A 203 -6.93 -18.61 5.55
N ALA A 204 -7.79 -18.85 4.55
CA ALA A 204 -7.35 -19.42 3.28
C ALA A 204 -6.33 -18.52 2.55
N PHE A 205 -6.56 -17.19 2.53
CA PHE A 205 -5.62 -16.23 1.92
C PHE A 205 -4.26 -16.22 2.62
N LEU A 206 -4.25 -16.23 3.95
CA LEU A 206 -3.00 -16.23 4.73
C LEU A 206 -2.24 -17.56 4.58
N ASP A 207 -2.94 -18.70 4.49
CA ASP A 207 -2.32 -19.99 4.19
C ASP A 207 -1.61 -19.98 2.83
N GLU A 208 -2.31 -19.55 1.78
CA GLU A 208 -1.74 -19.45 0.43
C GLU A 208 -0.58 -18.45 0.37
N ARG A 209 -0.65 -17.41 1.18
CA ARG A 209 0.43 -16.43 1.29
C ARG A 209 1.67 -17.01 1.97
N VAL A 210 1.51 -17.83 3.00
CA VAL A 210 2.63 -18.57 3.62
C VAL A 210 3.30 -19.48 2.60
N VAL A 211 2.51 -20.19 1.80
CA VAL A 211 3.03 -21.02 0.69
C VAL A 211 3.81 -20.18 -0.31
N GLU A 212 3.29 -18.99 -0.67
CA GLU A 212 3.98 -18.08 -1.61
C GLU A 212 5.31 -17.58 -1.07
N MET A 213 5.34 -17.14 0.20
CA MET A 213 6.56 -16.64 0.84
C MET A 213 7.67 -17.70 0.86
N ARG A 214 7.35 -18.92 1.20
CA ARG A 214 8.33 -20.04 1.29
C ARG A 214 8.95 -20.46 -0.04
N LYS A 215 8.50 -19.93 -1.17
CA LYS A 215 9.15 -20.15 -2.48
C LYS A 215 10.50 -19.44 -2.60
N GLU A 216 10.73 -18.41 -1.79
CA GLU A 216 11.95 -17.61 -1.80
C GLU A 216 12.65 -17.71 -0.46
N ALA A 217 13.92 -18.12 -0.44
CA ALA A 217 14.71 -18.25 0.80
C ALA A 217 14.78 -16.94 1.62
N ALA A 218 14.74 -15.79 0.94
CA ALA A 218 14.71 -14.48 1.59
C ALA A 218 13.40 -14.21 2.37
N HIS A 219 12.35 -15.00 2.14
CA HIS A 219 11.03 -14.85 2.74
C HIS A 219 10.61 -16.06 3.60
N GLU A 220 11.56 -16.90 4.05
CA GLU A 220 11.25 -18.07 4.91
C GLU A 220 10.60 -17.69 6.24
N ASP A 221 10.97 -16.53 6.82
CA ASP A 221 10.31 -16.02 8.02
C ASP A 221 8.93 -15.48 7.69
N VAL A 222 7.93 -16.18 8.15
CA VAL A 222 6.50 -15.85 7.94
C VAL A 222 5.86 -15.14 9.14
N THR A 223 6.64 -14.64 10.10
CA THR A 223 6.12 -13.99 11.31
C THR A 223 5.27 -12.76 11.02
N ARG A 224 5.51 -12.03 9.92
CA ARG A 224 4.64 -10.94 9.47
C ARG A 224 3.20 -11.39 9.17
N ILE A 225 3.01 -12.68 8.89
CA ILE A 225 1.70 -13.30 8.70
C ILE A 225 1.25 -13.91 10.03
N GLU A 226 2.00 -14.84 10.59
CA GLU A 226 1.57 -15.70 11.71
C GLU A 226 1.39 -14.93 13.02
N THR A 227 2.32 -14.06 13.37
CA THR A 227 2.33 -13.35 14.65
C THR A 227 1.80 -11.92 14.58
N ALA A 228 1.43 -11.46 13.35
CA ALA A 228 0.74 -10.20 13.14
C ALA A 228 -0.67 -10.43 12.55
N GLN A 229 -0.80 -10.68 11.24
CA GLN A 229 -2.09 -10.72 10.56
C GLN A 229 -3.01 -11.83 11.08
N ARG A 230 -2.50 -13.06 11.19
CA ARG A 230 -3.26 -14.20 11.72
C ARG A 230 -3.60 -14.02 13.21
N ARG A 231 -2.72 -13.36 13.98
CA ARG A 231 -3.04 -12.96 15.34
C ARG A 231 -4.26 -12.05 15.39
N PHE A 232 -4.27 -10.95 14.62
CA PHE A 232 -5.43 -10.05 14.58
C PHE A 232 -6.71 -10.75 14.12
N LEU A 233 -6.58 -11.68 13.17
CA LEU A 233 -7.70 -12.48 12.70
C LEU A 233 -8.26 -13.37 13.82
N ARG A 234 -7.40 -14.09 14.58
CA ARG A 234 -7.80 -14.90 15.72
C ARG A 234 -8.46 -14.07 16.83
N GLU A 235 -7.96 -12.87 17.08
CA GLU A 235 -8.55 -11.92 18.03
C GLU A 235 -9.88 -11.32 17.53
N GLY A 236 -10.32 -11.63 16.30
CA GLY A 236 -11.53 -11.07 15.69
C GLY A 236 -11.42 -9.60 15.32
N ASN A 237 -10.22 -9.05 15.29
CA ASN A 237 -9.98 -7.63 15.02
C ASN A 237 -9.90 -7.34 13.53
N LEU A 238 -11.01 -7.54 12.81
CA LEU A 238 -11.10 -7.33 11.37
C LEU A 238 -10.98 -5.85 10.96
N ASP A 239 -11.24 -4.92 11.87
CA ASP A 239 -11.13 -3.48 11.59
C ASP A 239 -9.77 -2.87 11.98
N LEU A 240 -8.80 -3.64 12.46
CA LEU A 240 -7.53 -3.13 13.01
C LEU A 240 -7.77 -2.06 14.09
N ALA A 241 -8.70 -2.33 15.01
CA ALA A 241 -8.97 -1.46 16.14
C ALA A 241 -7.78 -1.44 17.12
N LEU A 242 -7.47 -0.28 17.69
CA LEU A 242 -6.40 -0.14 18.66
C LEU A 242 -6.89 -0.59 20.07
N PRO A 243 -6.00 -1.09 20.91
CA PRO A 243 -4.55 -1.26 20.70
C PRO A 243 -4.21 -2.49 19.83
N LEU A 244 -3.15 -2.39 19.02
CA LEU A 244 -2.58 -3.52 18.30
C LEU A 244 -1.26 -3.95 18.95
N ARG A 245 -1.04 -5.27 19.05
CA ARG A 245 0.21 -5.86 19.55
C ARG A 245 0.58 -7.05 18.66
N TRP A 246 1.82 -7.08 18.18
CA TRP A 246 2.31 -8.17 17.33
C TRP A 246 3.81 -8.37 17.49
N ALA A 247 4.34 -9.41 16.87
CA ALA A 247 5.77 -9.64 16.77
C ALA A 247 6.16 -9.90 15.31
N VAL A 248 7.36 -9.48 14.89
CA VAL A 248 7.96 -9.79 13.60
C VAL A 248 9.46 -9.98 13.81
N TYR A 249 10.03 -11.05 13.24
CA TYR A 249 11.46 -11.38 13.37
C TYR A 249 11.99 -11.42 14.81
N GLY A 250 11.16 -11.81 15.77
CA GLY A 250 11.47 -11.84 17.18
C GLY A 250 11.27 -10.51 17.93
N ASP A 251 11.09 -9.40 17.24
CA ASP A 251 10.83 -8.09 17.84
C ASP A 251 9.34 -7.88 18.15
N ASN A 252 9.05 -7.31 19.31
CA ASN A 252 7.68 -6.99 19.74
C ASN A 252 7.32 -5.54 19.42
N TYR A 253 6.14 -5.35 18.84
CA TYR A 253 5.60 -4.04 18.47
C TYR A 253 4.23 -3.78 19.07
N SER A 254 3.89 -2.50 19.25
CA SER A 254 2.55 -2.10 19.64
C SER A 254 2.19 -0.73 19.09
N ILE A 255 0.89 -0.55 18.79
CA ILE A 255 0.26 0.76 18.53
C ILE A 255 -0.89 0.87 19.51
N VAL A 256 -0.84 1.88 20.40
CA VAL A 256 -1.84 2.05 21.47
C VAL A 256 -2.75 3.26 21.24
N ARG A 257 -2.30 4.22 20.42
CA ARG A 257 -3.04 5.44 20.05
C ARG A 257 -2.63 5.90 18.66
#